data_5a06b06805507b63b9b251f8470bb0dc
#
_entry.id   5a06b06805507b63b9b251f8470bb0dc
#
_cell.length_a   1.000
_cell.length_b   1.000
_cell.length_c   1.000
_cell.angle_alpha   90.00
_cell.angle_beta   90.00
_cell.angle_gamma   90.00
#
_symmetry.space_group_name_H-M   'P 1'
#
loop_
_entity.id
_entity.type
_entity.pdbx_description
1 polymer ?
#
loop_
_entity_poly.entity_id
_entity_poly.type
_entity_poly.pdbx_seq_one_letter_code
_entity_poly.pdbx_strand_id
1 'polypeptide(L)'
;MKFPRRKFLRLAGSAAALPAVSRFAWAQAYPTRPIRLVIPFPPGGAFDTLGRPWADKMKLLLGTVVVENIGGGGASLGAAAVARARPDGYTILLGGTLPHVNEALLKSRPLYDPVKDLDPIAAIAANFTSIAVHPSVPARTLGEFIAYANANPGKLSYGHAGIGSTNHLTGELFKMLAGTPEIVQVPYRGMGPAMTDLISGQLAMAVPAVTAQVLDFHRSGKMRVLAVTSPKRLIGAPEIPTAAEAGLPGLVVTASLGLLAPAGTPIVIIEQIAQATRKVLAEENYQHMLMETGFEPITDSTPEKFRLSLAADVALWTPVVKALALKID
;
A
#
# COMPACT_ATOMS: atom_id res chain seq x y z
N MET A 1 36.14 75.12 13.47
CA MET A 1 35.61 74.38 14.65
C MET A 1 36.13 72.96 14.61
N LYS A 2 37.04 72.56 15.52
CA LYS A 2 37.66 71.23 15.59
C LYS A 2 36.87 70.42 16.63
N PHE A 3 36.14 69.40 16.19
CA PHE A 3 35.48 68.47 17.08
C PHE A 3 36.52 67.56 17.78
N PRO A 4 36.48 67.36 19.09
CA PRO A 4 37.47 66.52 19.81
C PRO A 4 37.21 65.03 19.53
N ARG A 5 38.24 64.34 19.02
CA ARG A 5 38.28 62.90 18.69
C ARG A 5 37.80 61.96 19.81
N ARG A 6 37.77 62.42 21.08
CA ARG A 6 37.31 61.62 22.22
C ARG A 6 35.81 61.40 22.33
N LYS A 7 34.99 62.25 21.67
CA LYS A 7 33.52 62.12 21.68
C LYS A 7 33.04 61.14 20.60
N PHE A 8 33.81 60.94 19.49
CA PHE A 8 33.49 60.01 18.45
C PHE A 8 33.68 58.55 18.84
N LEU A 9 34.70 58.26 19.70
CA LEU A 9 34.97 56.91 20.20
C LEU A 9 33.98 56.41 21.26
N ARG A 10 33.26 57.30 21.93
CA ARG A 10 32.20 56.90 22.89
C ARG A 10 30.86 56.61 22.22
N LEU A 11 30.60 57.12 21.05
CA LEU A 11 29.38 56.83 20.23
C LEU A 11 29.52 55.56 19.39
N ALA A 12 30.74 55.16 19.04
CA ALA A 12 31.01 53.93 18.33
C ALA A 12 30.94 52.67 19.22
N GLY A 13 31.11 52.82 20.56
CA GLY A 13 31.06 51.70 21.52
C GLY A 13 29.63 51.25 21.90
N SER A 14 28.61 52.09 21.61
CA SER A 14 27.22 51.79 21.99
C SER A 14 26.40 51.08 20.91
N ALA A 15 26.96 50.92 19.70
CA ALA A 15 26.26 50.28 18.57
C ALA A 15 26.55 48.77 18.43
N ALA A 16 27.43 48.19 19.30
CA ALA A 16 27.86 46.80 19.20
C ALA A 16 27.13 45.82 20.13
N ALA A 17 26.12 46.29 20.88
CA ALA A 17 25.28 45.42 21.73
C ALA A 17 23.86 45.30 21.12
N LEU A 18 23.77 44.85 19.86
CA LEU A 18 22.57 44.19 19.38
C LEU A 18 22.48 42.85 20.15
N PRO A 19 21.45 42.60 20.97
CA PRO A 19 21.26 41.28 21.52
C PRO A 19 21.14 40.37 20.29
N ALA A 20 22.05 39.38 20.22
CA ALA A 20 21.79 38.20 19.43
C ALA A 20 20.52 37.61 20.00
N VAL A 21 19.36 38.06 19.50
CA VAL A 21 18.08 37.39 19.66
C VAL A 21 18.33 36.08 18.95
N SER A 22 18.87 35.10 19.72
CA SER A 22 18.79 33.70 19.33
C SER A 22 17.33 33.51 19.00
N ARG A 23 17.07 33.39 17.69
CA ARG A 23 15.82 32.85 17.18
C ARG A 23 15.77 31.44 17.77
N PHE A 24 15.32 31.32 19.01
CA PHE A 24 14.63 30.12 19.43
C PHE A 24 13.49 30.01 18.43
N ALA A 25 13.73 29.30 17.35
CA ALA A 25 12.67 28.76 16.56
C ALA A 25 11.86 27.94 17.58
N TRP A 26 10.81 28.54 18.11
CA TRP A 26 9.78 27.80 18.80
C TRP A 26 9.43 26.71 17.83
N ALA A 27 9.79 25.48 18.15
CA ALA A 27 9.33 24.33 17.42
C ALA A 27 7.81 24.43 17.51
N GLN A 28 7.23 24.96 16.43
CA GLN A 28 5.79 25.23 16.37
C GLN A 28 5.15 23.89 16.63
N ALA A 29 4.35 23.79 17.71
CA ALA A 29 3.73 22.54 18.10
C ALA A 29 3.00 21.96 16.88
N TYR A 30 3.48 20.84 16.38
CA TYR A 30 2.84 20.13 15.27
C TYR A 30 1.90 19.08 15.85
N PRO A 31 0.68 18.93 15.30
CA PRO A 31 0.02 19.80 14.33
C PRO A 31 -0.75 20.96 15.01
N THR A 32 -0.84 22.13 14.35
CA THR A 32 -1.63 23.30 14.79
C THR A 32 -2.91 23.50 13.96
N ARG A 33 -3.09 22.70 12.91
CA ARG A 33 -4.24 22.72 11.99
C ARG A 33 -4.54 21.30 11.51
N PRO A 34 -5.71 21.05 10.90
CA PRO A 34 -6.05 19.74 10.38
C PRO A 34 -5.00 19.19 9.39
N ILE A 35 -4.71 17.89 9.51
CA ILE A 35 -3.89 17.14 8.57
C ILE A 35 -4.81 16.61 7.47
N ARG A 36 -4.40 16.74 6.22
CA ARG A 36 -5.08 16.20 5.04
C ARG A 36 -4.52 14.83 4.72
N LEU A 37 -5.36 13.79 4.83
CA LEU A 37 -5.05 12.43 4.40
C LEU A 37 -5.62 12.20 3.01
N VAL A 38 -4.76 12.11 2.00
CA VAL A 38 -5.16 11.78 0.62
C VAL A 38 -5.25 10.26 0.47
N ILE A 39 -6.42 9.78 0.04
CA ILE A 39 -6.66 8.41 -0.37
C ILE A 39 -6.73 8.38 -1.90
N PRO A 40 -5.81 7.69 -2.60
CA PRO A 40 -5.68 7.77 -4.06
C PRO A 40 -6.68 6.87 -4.81
N PHE A 41 -7.82 6.58 -4.20
CA PHE A 41 -8.91 5.76 -4.75
C PHE A 41 -10.27 6.34 -4.39
N PRO A 42 -11.33 5.98 -5.13
CA PRO A 42 -12.70 6.34 -4.81
C PRO A 42 -13.11 5.87 -3.40
N PRO A 43 -14.09 6.55 -2.76
CA PRO A 43 -14.64 6.13 -1.48
C PRO A 43 -15.20 4.70 -1.50
N GLY A 44 -15.15 4.01 -0.35
CA GLY A 44 -15.71 2.66 -0.13
C GLY A 44 -14.78 1.51 -0.54
N GLY A 45 -13.59 1.78 -1.08
CA GLY A 45 -12.58 0.77 -1.39
C GLY A 45 -11.70 0.41 -0.18
N ALA A 46 -10.79 -0.56 -0.40
CA ALA A 46 -9.88 -1.07 0.64
C ALA A 46 -9.06 0.02 1.33
N PHE A 47 -8.57 1.02 0.58
CA PHE A 47 -7.84 2.14 1.16
C PHE A 47 -8.74 3.04 2.02
N ASP A 48 -9.99 3.21 1.63
CA ASP A 48 -10.95 4.02 2.38
C ASP A 48 -11.33 3.31 3.70
N THR A 49 -11.52 1.99 3.65
CA THR A 49 -11.79 1.14 4.82
C THR A 49 -10.63 1.18 5.83
N LEU A 50 -9.40 1.33 5.38
CA LEU A 50 -8.23 1.48 6.25
C LEU A 50 -8.05 2.92 6.75
N GLY A 51 -8.20 3.90 5.85
CA GLY A 51 -7.82 5.28 6.13
C GLY A 51 -8.78 6.04 7.04
N ARG A 52 -10.10 5.81 6.94
CA ARG A 52 -11.09 6.51 7.79
C ARG A 52 -11.00 6.11 9.25
N PRO A 53 -10.95 4.82 9.62
CA PRO A 53 -10.76 4.44 11.02
C PRO A 53 -9.43 4.94 11.59
N TRP A 54 -8.33 4.92 10.78
CA TRP A 54 -7.07 5.51 11.20
C TRP A 54 -7.21 7.01 11.48
N ALA A 55 -7.83 7.76 10.56
CA ALA A 55 -8.05 9.20 10.73
C ALA A 55 -8.89 9.54 11.96
N ASP A 56 -9.91 8.72 12.26
CA ASP A 56 -10.73 8.89 13.47
C ASP A 56 -9.93 8.66 14.74
N LYS A 57 -9.08 7.66 14.79
CA LYS A 57 -8.18 7.39 15.92
C LYS A 57 -7.17 8.51 16.15
N MET A 58 -6.71 9.18 15.08
CA MET A 58 -5.76 10.28 15.17
C MET A 58 -6.32 11.52 15.86
N LYS A 59 -7.63 11.69 15.97
CA LYS A 59 -8.26 12.85 16.65
C LYS A 59 -7.74 13.07 18.08
N LEU A 60 -7.45 11.98 18.79
CA LEU A 60 -6.94 12.05 20.16
C LEU A 60 -5.41 12.19 20.25
N LEU A 61 -4.68 11.88 19.19
CA LEU A 61 -3.21 11.81 19.18
C LEU A 61 -2.55 12.96 18.41
N LEU A 62 -3.15 13.34 17.29
CA LEU A 62 -2.63 14.36 16.37
C LEU A 62 -3.67 15.44 16.04
N GLY A 63 -4.90 15.38 16.62
CA GLY A 63 -5.97 16.28 16.25
C GLY A 63 -6.67 15.86 14.95
N THR A 64 -7.40 16.80 14.33
CA THR A 64 -8.27 16.53 13.20
C THR A 64 -7.48 16.06 11.97
N VAL A 65 -7.88 14.91 11.42
CA VAL A 65 -7.43 14.44 10.10
C VAL A 65 -8.63 14.45 9.15
N VAL A 66 -8.47 15.16 8.03
CA VAL A 66 -9.50 15.27 6.97
C VAL A 66 -9.15 14.31 5.86
N VAL A 67 -10.04 13.37 5.58
CA VAL A 67 -9.87 12.39 4.48
C VAL A 67 -10.36 13.01 3.17
N GLU A 68 -9.52 12.94 2.14
CA GLU A 68 -9.84 13.37 0.78
C GLU A 68 -9.52 12.25 -0.21
N ASN A 69 -10.53 11.84 -0.99
CA ASN A 69 -10.36 10.83 -2.02
C ASN A 69 -10.00 11.50 -3.36
N ILE A 70 -8.80 11.21 -3.88
CA ILE A 70 -8.32 11.67 -5.20
C ILE A 70 -7.98 10.45 -6.03
N GLY A 71 -9.00 9.84 -6.63
CA GLY A 71 -8.84 8.66 -7.49
C GLY A 71 -8.37 9.01 -8.90
N GLY A 72 -7.87 7.99 -9.60
CA GLY A 72 -7.53 8.06 -11.03
C GLY A 72 -6.09 7.66 -11.35
N GLY A 73 -5.87 7.22 -12.60
CA GLY A 73 -4.57 6.81 -13.11
C GLY A 73 -3.93 5.62 -12.35
N GLY A 74 -4.74 4.72 -11.76
CA GLY A 74 -4.21 3.63 -10.94
C GLY A 74 -3.55 4.10 -9.63
N ALA A 75 -4.12 5.13 -8.99
CA ALA A 75 -3.63 5.84 -7.81
C ALA A 75 -2.63 6.97 -8.09
N SER A 76 -2.12 7.11 -9.32
CA SER A 76 -1.07 8.09 -9.66
C SER A 76 -1.49 9.54 -9.41
N LEU A 77 -2.76 9.90 -9.67
CA LEU A 77 -3.21 11.30 -9.50
C LEU A 77 -3.18 11.74 -8.03
N GLY A 78 -3.72 10.94 -7.13
CA GLY A 78 -3.71 11.23 -5.69
C GLY A 78 -2.29 11.24 -5.12
N ALA A 79 -1.47 10.26 -5.48
CA ALA A 79 -0.08 10.20 -5.03
C ALA A 79 0.76 11.37 -5.56
N ALA A 80 0.61 11.75 -6.84
CA ALA A 80 1.29 12.92 -7.40
C ALA A 80 0.85 14.24 -6.75
N ALA A 81 -0.42 14.35 -6.35
CA ALA A 81 -0.90 15.52 -5.61
C ALA A 81 -0.19 15.67 -4.25
N VAL A 82 0.10 14.55 -3.57
CA VAL A 82 0.88 14.55 -2.33
C VAL A 82 2.36 14.81 -2.60
N ALA A 83 2.96 14.13 -3.57
CA ALA A 83 4.37 14.30 -3.92
C ALA A 83 4.73 15.78 -4.21
N ARG A 84 3.79 16.54 -4.74
CA ARG A 84 3.96 17.98 -5.04
C ARG A 84 3.52 18.92 -3.91
N ALA A 85 3.00 18.38 -2.81
CA ALA A 85 2.57 19.19 -1.67
C ALA A 85 3.77 19.73 -0.88
N ARG A 86 3.52 20.70 0.02
CA ARG A 86 4.58 21.20 0.91
C ARG A 86 5.03 20.11 1.87
N PRO A 87 6.33 19.94 2.10
CA PRO A 87 6.86 18.95 3.03
C PRO A 87 6.76 19.43 4.49
N ASP A 88 5.56 19.81 4.92
CA ASP A 88 5.28 20.36 6.24
C ASP A 88 4.45 19.41 7.14
N GLY A 89 4.20 18.19 6.66
CA GLY A 89 3.43 17.17 7.36
C GLY A 89 1.92 17.33 7.34
N TYR A 90 1.38 18.43 6.77
CA TYR A 90 -0.06 18.66 6.74
C TYR A 90 -0.79 18.06 5.53
N THR A 91 -0.05 17.44 4.62
CA THR A 91 -0.60 16.62 3.55
C THR A 91 0.15 15.31 3.51
N ILE A 92 -0.55 14.21 3.72
CA ILE A 92 0.01 12.86 3.72
C ILE A 92 -0.82 11.95 2.82
N LEU A 93 -0.20 10.91 2.31
CA LEU A 93 -0.79 9.92 1.42
C LEU A 93 -1.06 8.62 2.20
N LEU A 94 -2.24 8.05 2.07
CA LEU A 94 -2.42 6.64 2.31
C LEU A 94 -2.04 5.89 1.02
N GLY A 95 -0.82 5.40 0.97
CA GLY A 95 -0.23 4.74 -0.18
C GLY A 95 0.19 3.32 0.14
N GLY A 96 1.14 2.80 -0.61
CA GLY A 96 1.70 1.46 -0.39
C GLY A 96 2.19 0.82 -1.69
N THR A 97 2.27 -0.50 -1.71
CA THR A 97 2.81 -1.31 -2.81
C THR A 97 2.24 -0.92 -4.18
N LEU A 98 0.91 -0.88 -4.33
CA LEU A 98 0.29 -0.70 -5.64
C LEU A 98 0.63 0.63 -6.32
N PRO A 99 0.46 1.81 -5.69
CA PRO A 99 0.85 3.06 -6.32
C PRO A 99 2.35 3.16 -6.59
N HIS A 100 3.21 2.58 -5.74
CA HIS A 100 4.66 2.55 -5.96
C HIS A 100 5.06 1.70 -7.16
N VAL A 101 4.55 0.48 -7.25
CA VAL A 101 4.85 -0.45 -8.36
C VAL A 101 4.33 0.11 -9.68
N ASN A 102 3.09 0.62 -9.69
CA ASN A 102 2.50 1.17 -10.91
C ASN A 102 3.31 2.35 -11.45
N GLU A 103 3.65 3.29 -10.60
CA GLU A 103 4.38 4.48 -11.03
C GLU A 103 5.83 4.15 -11.43
N ALA A 104 6.52 3.29 -10.66
CA ALA A 104 7.91 2.94 -10.92
C ALA A 104 8.08 2.05 -12.16
N LEU A 105 7.17 1.11 -12.41
CA LEU A 105 7.38 0.03 -13.37
C LEU A 105 6.42 0.06 -14.57
N LEU A 106 5.17 0.46 -14.36
CA LEU A 106 4.12 0.32 -15.37
C LEU A 106 3.88 1.59 -16.17
N LYS A 107 4.12 2.77 -15.61
CA LYS A 107 3.89 4.04 -16.31
C LYS A 107 4.96 4.32 -17.35
N SER A 108 4.52 4.64 -18.58
CA SER A 108 5.40 5.12 -19.65
C SER A 108 5.90 6.54 -19.36
N ARG A 109 5.07 7.35 -18.69
CA ARG A 109 5.38 8.72 -18.25
C ARG A 109 4.96 8.88 -16.78
N PRO A 110 5.86 8.56 -15.84
CA PRO A 110 5.58 8.70 -14.41
C PRO A 110 5.22 10.14 -14.05
N LEU A 111 4.19 10.32 -13.21
CA LEU A 111 3.78 11.64 -12.71
C LEU A 111 4.66 12.11 -11.54
N TYR A 112 5.33 11.18 -10.87
CA TYR A 112 6.25 11.39 -9.75
C TYR A 112 7.21 10.20 -9.65
N ASP A 113 8.32 10.38 -8.96
CA ASP A 113 9.23 9.29 -8.60
C ASP A 113 8.81 8.74 -7.21
N PRO A 114 8.27 7.52 -7.11
CA PRO A 114 7.74 7.02 -5.85
C PRO A 114 8.81 6.84 -4.76
N VAL A 115 10.07 6.74 -5.14
CA VAL A 115 11.19 6.58 -4.20
C VAL A 115 11.78 7.92 -3.76
N LYS A 116 11.83 8.90 -4.68
CA LYS A 116 12.47 10.20 -4.42
C LYS A 116 11.52 11.27 -3.93
N ASP A 117 10.25 11.22 -4.36
CA ASP A 117 9.28 12.31 -4.11
C ASP A 117 8.39 12.05 -2.90
N LEU A 118 8.50 10.86 -2.27
CA LEU A 118 7.73 10.46 -1.10
C LEU A 118 8.61 9.84 -0.02
N ASP A 119 8.43 10.29 1.22
CA ASP A 119 9.05 9.72 2.41
C ASP A 119 8.07 8.80 3.15
N PRO A 120 8.38 7.51 3.36
CA PRO A 120 7.59 6.59 4.17
C PRO A 120 7.48 7.05 5.62
N ILE A 121 6.29 6.94 6.21
CA ILE A 121 6.01 7.24 7.62
C ILE A 121 5.86 5.94 8.40
N ALA A 122 4.87 5.13 8.05
CA ALA A 122 4.62 3.84 8.68
C ALA A 122 3.72 2.98 7.80
N ALA A 123 4.00 1.69 7.69
CA ALA A 123 3.01 0.73 7.23
C ALA A 123 1.93 0.57 8.32
N ILE A 124 0.68 0.44 7.91
CA ILE A 124 -0.45 0.22 8.81
C ILE A 124 -0.87 -1.24 8.76
N ALA A 125 -1.04 -1.78 7.56
CA ALA A 125 -1.52 -3.13 7.36
C ALA A 125 -0.97 -3.75 6.08
N ALA A 126 -1.02 -5.08 6.03
CA ALA A 126 -0.77 -5.87 4.85
C ALA A 126 -2.07 -6.52 4.37
N ASN A 127 -2.17 -6.71 3.06
CA ASN A 127 -3.18 -7.55 2.45
C ASN A 127 -2.48 -8.56 1.55
N PHE A 128 -3.10 -9.72 1.38
CA PHE A 128 -2.58 -10.83 0.59
C PHE A 128 -3.58 -11.21 -0.47
N THR A 129 -3.12 -11.79 -1.55
CA THR A 129 -3.96 -12.40 -2.57
C THR A 129 -4.10 -13.89 -2.34
N SER A 130 -5.00 -14.51 -3.09
CA SER A 130 -5.19 -15.96 -3.04
C SER A 130 -5.32 -16.52 -4.47
N ILE A 131 -5.04 -17.80 -4.62
CA ILE A 131 -5.38 -18.57 -5.82
C ILE A 131 -6.70 -19.28 -5.54
N ALA A 132 -7.76 -18.82 -6.16
CA ALA A 132 -9.11 -19.34 -5.98
C ALA A 132 -9.64 -19.93 -7.28
N VAL A 133 -10.33 -21.07 -7.19
CA VAL A 133 -10.92 -21.77 -8.34
C VAL A 133 -12.42 -22.02 -8.13
N HIS A 134 -13.17 -22.12 -9.22
CA HIS A 134 -14.55 -22.59 -9.18
C HIS A 134 -14.61 -24.07 -8.76
N PRO A 135 -15.61 -24.51 -7.99
CA PRO A 135 -15.71 -25.90 -7.50
C PRO A 135 -15.78 -26.98 -8.61
N SER A 136 -16.17 -26.64 -9.83
CA SER A 136 -16.17 -27.56 -10.97
C SER A 136 -14.76 -27.90 -11.49
N VAL A 137 -13.74 -27.10 -11.14
CA VAL A 137 -12.35 -27.43 -11.44
C VAL A 137 -11.95 -28.64 -10.59
N PRO A 138 -11.52 -29.76 -11.22
CA PRO A 138 -11.22 -31.00 -10.51
C PRO A 138 -9.84 -30.96 -9.82
N ALA A 139 -9.67 -29.93 -8.97
CA ALA A 139 -8.46 -29.73 -8.18
C ALA A 139 -8.81 -29.28 -6.76
N ARG A 140 -8.23 -29.91 -5.75
CA ARG A 140 -8.40 -29.60 -4.34
C ARG A 140 -7.17 -28.97 -3.72
N THR A 141 -6.03 -29.10 -4.37
CA THR A 141 -4.75 -28.52 -3.98
C THR A 141 -4.17 -27.68 -5.09
N LEU A 142 -3.23 -26.78 -4.77
CA LEU A 142 -2.54 -25.97 -5.75
C LEU A 142 -1.76 -26.85 -6.76
N GLY A 143 -1.11 -27.91 -6.30
CA GLY A 143 -0.39 -28.86 -7.17
C GLY A 143 -1.32 -29.58 -8.15
N GLU A 144 -2.48 -30.05 -7.69
CA GLU A 144 -3.51 -30.64 -8.59
C GLU A 144 -4.02 -29.62 -9.62
N PHE A 145 -4.19 -28.35 -9.23
CA PHE A 145 -4.59 -27.30 -10.15
C PHE A 145 -3.54 -27.03 -11.22
N ILE A 146 -2.25 -26.97 -10.83
CA ILE A 146 -1.13 -26.80 -11.77
C ILE A 146 -1.10 -27.97 -12.76
N ALA A 147 -1.21 -29.20 -12.27
CA ALA A 147 -1.25 -30.39 -13.12
C ALA A 147 -2.45 -30.37 -14.09
N TYR A 148 -3.63 -29.97 -13.59
CA TYR A 148 -4.82 -29.85 -14.42
C TYR A 148 -4.69 -28.75 -15.50
N ALA A 149 -4.10 -27.61 -15.13
CA ALA A 149 -3.87 -26.51 -16.08
C ALA A 149 -2.92 -26.93 -17.20
N ASN A 150 -1.84 -27.60 -16.87
CA ASN A 150 -0.88 -28.13 -17.85
C ASN A 150 -1.45 -29.22 -18.77
N ALA A 151 -2.40 -30.01 -18.26
CA ALA A 151 -3.13 -31.00 -19.08
C ALA A 151 -4.23 -30.39 -19.96
N ASN A 152 -4.59 -29.12 -19.74
CA ASN A 152 -5.65 -28.43 -20.46
C ASN A 152 -5.20 -27.06 -20.98
N PRO A 153 -4.17 -26.99 -21.83
CA PRO A 153 -3.62 -25.72 -22.32
C PRO A 153 -4.69 -24.90 -23.06
N GLY A 154 -4.77 -23.60 -22.76
CA GLY A 154 -5.69 -22.64 -23.39
C GLY A 154 -7.16 -22.79 -22.98
N LYS A 155 -7.54 -23.79 -22.17
CA LYS A 155 -8.95 -23.99 -21.75
C LYS A 155 -9.33 -23.27 -20.47
N LEU A 156 -8.35 -22.80 -19.70
CA LEU A 156 -8.58 -22.13 -18.45
C LEU A 156 -8.39 -20.63 -18.58
N SER A 157 -9.20 -19.88 -17.83
CA SER A 157 -9.05 -18.43 -17.70
C SER A 157 -9.01 -18.01 -16.25
N TYR A 158 -8.35 -16.89 -15.98
CA TYR A 158 -8.38 -16.27 -14.65
C TYR A 158 -8.83 -14.80 -14.73
N GLY A 159 -9.66 -14.40 -13.76
CA GLY A 159 -10.15 -13.04 -13.62
C GLY A 159 -9.30 -12.20 -12.66
N HIS A 160 -9.12 -10.91 -13.01
CA HIS A 160 -8.40 -9.95 -12.19
C HIS A 160 -9.03 -8.55 -12.26
N ALA A 161 -8.64 -7.65 -11.34
CA ALA A 161 -9.25 -6.34 -11.15
C ALA A 161 -8.83 -5.25 -12.18
N GLY A 162 -8.24 -5.66 -13.29
CA GLY A 162 -7.73 -4.77 -14.35
C GLY A 162 -6.22 -4.89 -14.51
N ILE A 163 -5.74 -4.46 -15.67
CA ILE A 163 -4.31 -4.47 -16.03
C ILE A 163 -3.51 -3.63 -15.01
N GLY A 164 -2.39 -4.17 -14.54
CA GLY A 164 -1.53 -3.53 -13.54
C GLY A 164 -2.02 -3.63 -12.09
N SER A 165 -3.19 -4.23 -11.83
CA SER A 165 -3.63 -4.49 -10.46
C SER A 165 -2.76 -5.55 -9.79
N THR A 166 -2.68 -5.56 -8.46
CA THR A 166 -1.98 -6.61 -7.71
C THR A 166 -2.50 -7.99 -8.07
N ASN A 167 -3.82 -8.13 -8.29
CA ASN A 167 -4.45 -9.38 -8.72
C ASN A 167 -3.95 -9.86 -10.09
N HIS A 168 -3.79 -8.94 -11.05
CA HIS A 168 -3.21 -9.22 -12.36
C HIS A 168 -1.76 -9.68 -12.24
N LEU A 169 -0.91 -8.85 -11.59
CA LEU A 169 0.51 -9.15 -11.45
C LEU A 169 0.74 -10.46 -10.69
N THR A 170 -0.07 -10.75 -9.65
CA THR A 170 0.01 -12.03 -8.92
C THR A 170 -0.40 -13.20 -9.81
N GLY A 171 -1.43 -13.06 -10.64
CA GLY A 171 -1.84 -14.10 -11.58
C GLY A 171 -0.74 -14.42 -12.61
N GLU A 172 -0.09 -13.40 -13.13
CA GLU A 172 1.03 -13.59 -14.08
C GLU A 172 2.28 -14.16 -13.39
N LEU A 173 2.60 -13.73 -12.16
CA LEU A 173 3.67 -14.34 -11.37
C LEU A 173 3.37 -15.82 -11.09
N PHE A 174 2.12 -16.16 -10.74
CA PHE A 174 1.69 -17.54 -10.59
C PHE A 174 1.93 -18.35 -11.87
N LYS A 175 1.48 -17.86 -13.04
CA LYS A 175 1.67 -18.51 -14.33
C LYS A 175 3.15 -18.77 -14.63
N MET A 176 4.02 -17.79 -14.37
CA MET A 176 5.47 -17.91 -14.56
C MET A 176 6.07 -18.98 -13.66
N LEU A 177 5.76 -18.96 -12.36
CA LEU A 177 6.33 -19.88 -11.38
C LEU A 177 5.79 -21.31 -11.52
N ALA A 178 4.51 -21.44 -11.87
CA ALA A 178 3.83 -22.72 -12.03
C ALA A 178 4.06 -23.37 -13.41
N GLY A 179 4.67 -22.65 -14.37
CA GLY A 179 4.84 -23.14 -15.74
C GLY A 179 3.51 -23.35 -16.46
N THR A 180 2.52 -22.46 -16.24
CA THR A 180 1.17 -22.54 -16.83
C THR A 180 0.85 -21.31 -17.71
N PRO A 181 1.67 -21.00 -18.74
CA PRO A 181 1.55 -19.76 -19.52
C PRO A 181 0.23 -19.67 -20.27
N GLU A 182 -0.40 -20.81 -20.59
CA GLU A 182 -1.61 -20.91 -21.41
C GLU A 182 -2.91 -20.54 -20.66
N ILE A 183 -2.86 -20.26 -19.36
CA ILE A 183 -4.04 -19.73 -18.65
C ILE A 183 -4.29 -18.31 -19.14
N VAL A 184 -5.49 -18.08 -19.72
CA VAL A 184 -5.86 -16.80 -20.34
C VAL A 184 -6.27 -15.79 -19.27
N GLN A 185 -5.67 -14.60 -19.28
CA GLN A 185 -6.06 -13.51 -18.39
C GLN A 185 -7.31 -12.79 -18.89
N VAL A 186 -8.24 -12.45 -17.98
CA VAL A 186 -9.48 -11.72 -18.27
C VAL A 186 -9.57 -10.49 -17.37
N PRO A 187 -9.42 -9.28 -17.92
CA PRO A 187 -9.48 -8.05 -17.13
C PRO A 187 -10.93 -7.63 -16.84
N TYR A 188 -11.21 -7.31 -15.59
CA TYR A 188 -12.48 -6.74 -15.13
C TYR A 188 -12.30 -5.31 -14.60
N ARG A 189 -13.40 -4.58 -14.51
CA ARG A 189 -13.42 -3.25 -13.83
C ARG A 189 -13.52 -3.41 -12.31
N GLY A 190 -12.50 -4.08 -11.69
CA GLY A 190 -12.48 -4.42 -10.29
C GLY A 190 -12.73 -5.91 -10.04
N MET A 191 -12.48 -6.38 -8.80
CA MET A 191 -12.59 -7.79 -8.44
C MET A 191 -14.04 -8.28 -8.29
N GLY A 192 -15.00 -7.40 -7.96
CA GLY A 192 -16.39 -7.78 -7.75
C GLY A 192 -17.02 -8.54 -8.93
N PRO A 193 -17.02 -7.99 -10.15
CA PRO A 193 -17.49 -8.71 -11.34
C PRO A 193 -16.73 -10.01 -11.62
N ALA A 194 -15.40 -10.03 -11.43
CA ALA A 194 -14.61 -11.25 -11.59
C ALA A 194 -15.00 -12.35 -10.58
N MET A 195 -15.32 -11.97 -9.36
CA MET A 195 -15.81 -12.90 -8.33
C MET A 195 -17.20 -13.45 -8.68
N THR A 196 -18.08 -12.63 -9.23
CA THR A 196 -19.40 -13.08 -9.72
C THR A 196 -19.24 -14.15 -10.79
N ASP A 197 -18.36 -13.92 -11.76
CA ASP A 197 -18.10 -14.87 -12.85
C ASP A 197 -17.37 -16.14 -12.38
N LEU A 198 -16.49 -16.01 -11.36
CA LEU A 198 -15.89 -17.19 -10.72
C LEU A 198 -16.95 -18.05 -10.03
N ILE A 199 -17.84 -17.45 -9.24
CA ILE A 199 -18.87 -18.19 -8.48
C ILE A 199 -19.90 -18.81 -9.41
N SER A 200 -20.22 -18.17 -10.55
CA SER A 200 -21.14 -18.71 -11.57
C SER A 200 -20.49 -19.74 -12.51
N GLY A 201 -19.17 -19.98 -12.39
CA GLY A 201 -18.45 -20.94 -13.21
C GLY A 201 -18.07 -20.45 -14.62
N GLN A 202 -18.22 -19.14 -14.88
CA GLN A 202 -17.76 -18.53 -16.15
C GLN A 202 -16.22 -18.39 -16.18
N LEU A 203 -15.59 -18.27 -15.01
CA LEU A 203 -14.14 -18.31 -14.84
C LEU A 203 -13.75 -19.59 -14.11
N ALA A 204 -12.64 -20.20 -14.54
CA ALA A 204 -12.05 -21.33 -13.85
C ALA A 204 -11.30 -20.91 -12.59
N MET A 205 -10.64 -19.73 -12.63
CA MET A 205 -9.76 -19.22 -11.59
C MET A 205 -9.94 -17.70 -11.41
N ALA A 206 -9.67 -17.20 -10.22
CA ALA A 206 -9.45 -15.79 -9.95
C ALA A 206 -8.34 -15.62 -8.88
N VAL A 207 -7.84 -14.39 -8.79
CA VAL A 207 -6.79 -14.03 -7.83
C VAL A 207 -7.30 -12.92 -6.89
N PRO A 208 -8.33 -13.17 -6.07
CA PRO A 208 -8.87 -12.16 -5.17
C PRO A 208 -7.91 -11.84 -4.02
N ALA A 209 -7.99 -10.61 -3.50
CA ALA A 209 -7.47 -10.30 -2.19
C ALA A 209 -8.21 -11.13 -1.13
N VAL A 210 -7.51 -11.59 -0.12
CA VAL A 210 -8.15 -12.32 0.98
C VAL A 210 -8.94 -11.34 1.83
N THR A 211 -10.26 -11.46 1.79
CA THR A 211 -11.21 -10.69 2.58
C THR A 211 -12.16 -11.63 3.30
N ALA A 212 -12.90 -11.13 4.28
CA ALA A 212 -13.94 -11.92 4.95
C ALA A 212 -14.91 -12.56 3.95
N GLN A 213 -15.34 -11.80 2.92
CA GLN A 213 -16.21 -12.31 1.87
C GLN A 213 -15.59 -13.49 1.08
N VAL A 214 -14.29 -13.40 0.76
CA VAL A 214 -13.56 -14.47 0.06
C VAL A 214 -13.50 -15.73 0.93
N LEU A 215 -13.26 -15.59 2.22
CA LEU A 215 -13.25 -16.70 3.16
C LEU A 215 -14.66 -17.32 3.34
N ASP A 216 -15.71 -16.49 3.39
CA ASP A 216 -17.10 -16.97 3.46
C ASP A 216 -17.48 -17.75 2.20
N PHE A 217 -17.09 -17.30 1.03
CA PHE A 217 -17.32 -18.04 -0.21
C PHE A 217 -16.55 -19.36 -0.26
N HIS A 218 -15.34 -19.38 0.28
CA HIS A 218 -14.56 -20.62 0.43
C HIS A 218 -15.26 -21.60 1.37
N ARG A 219 -15.63 -21.16 2.59
CA ARG A 219 -16.27 -22.00 3.61
C ARG A 219 -17.65 -22.48 3.19
N SER A 220 -18.39 -21.67 2.43
CA SER A 220 -19.70 -22.06 1.88
C SER A 220 -19.60 -22.92 0.61
N GLY A 221 -18.38 -23.21 0.12
CA GLY A 221 -18.18 -24.03 -1.07
C GLY A 221 -18.54 -23.36 -2.40
N LYS A 222 -18.79 -22.05 -2.43
CA LYS A 222 -19.07 -21.29 -3.66
C LYS A 222 -17.82 -21.13 -4.51
N MET A 223 -16.65 -21.15 -3.91
CA MET A 223 -15.36 -21.27 -4.56
C MET A 223 -14.40 -22.02 -3.68
N ARG A 224 -13.23 -22.39 -4.19
CA ARG A 224 -12.18 -23.04 -3.41
C ARG A 224 -10.90 -22.19 -3.46
N VAL A 225 -10.45 -21.70 -2.31
CA VAL A 225 -9.13 -21.09 -2.18
C VAL A 225 -8.12 -22.24 -2.01
N LEU A 226 -7.18 -22.33 -2.94
CA LEU A 226 -6.17 -23.39 -2.97
C LEU A 226 -4.91 -23.01 -2.20
N ALA A 227 -4.57 -21.72 -2.18
CA ALA A 227 -3.47 -21.16 -1.43
C ALA A 227 -3.61 -19.65 -1.25
N VAL A 228 -2.96 -19.13 -0.22
CA VAL A 228 -2.76 -17.68 0.01
C VAL A 228 -1.30 -17.31 -0.27
N THR A 229 -1.07 -16.07 -0.70
CA THR A 229 0.28 -15.58 -1.03
C THR A 229 1.03 -15.00 0.17
N SER A 230 0.46 -15.10 1.36
CA SER A 230 1.11 -14.64 2.59
C SER A 230 2.35 -15.49 2.93
N PRO A 231 3.36 -14.91 3.61
CA PRO A 231 4.55 -15.66 4.04
C PRO A 231 4.27 -16.70 5.12
N LYS A 232 3.13 -16.56 5.81
CA LYS A 232 2.64 -17.48 6.85
C LYS A 232 1.15 -17.69 6.66
N ARG A 233 0.59 -18.77 7.24
CA ARG A 233 -0.86 -18.98 7.25
C ARG A 233 -1.56 -17.83 7.97
N LEU A 234 -2.70 -17.43 7.44
CA LEU A 234 -3.50 -16.34 8.00
C LEU A 234 -4.14 -16.76 9.31
N ILE A 235 -4.16 -15.90 10.32
CA ILE A 235 -4.79 -16.17 11.61
C ILE A 235 -6.29 -16.46 11.43
N GLY A 236 -6.97 -15.72 10.55
CA GLY A 236 -8.41 -15.90 10.27
C GLY A 236 -8.76 -17.09 9.37
N ALA A 237 -7.75 -17.79 8.80
CA ALA A 237 -7.96 -18.92 7.90
C ALA A 237 -6.76 -19.91 7.96
N PRO A 238 -6.46 -20.50 9.12
CA PRO A 238 -5.30 -21.39 9.29
C PRO A 238 -5.43 -22.70 8.49
N GLU A 239 -6.63 -23.04 8.06
CA GLU A 239 -6.91 -24.20 7.20
C GLU A 239 -6.37 -24.05 5.78
N ILE A 240 -6.20 -22.81 5.27
CA ILE A 240 -5.74 -22.55 3.93
C ILE A 240 -4.20 -22.51 3.94
N PRO A 241 -3.52 -23.33 3.11
CA PRO A 241 -2.06 -23.31 3.05
C PRO A 241 -1.56 -22.04 2.38
N THR A 242 -0.33 -21.65 2.69
CA THR A 242 0.41 -20.68 1.89
C THR A 242 0.80 -21.29 0.56
N ALA A 243 1.05 -20.45 -0.45
CA ALA A 243 1.56 -20.93 -1.75
C ALA A 243 2.92 -21.65 -1.60
N ALA A 244 3.76 -21.20 -0.66
CA ALA A 244 5.03 -21.86 -0.34
C ALA A 244 4.82 -23.28 0.20
N GLU A 245 3.92 -23.47 1.16
CA GLU A 245 3.55 -24.80 1.69
C GLU A 245 2.91 -25.70 0.62
N ALA A 246 2.19 -25.10 -0.33
CA ALA A 246 1.53 -25.79 -1.43
C ALA A 246 2.47 -26.08 -2.64
N GLY A 247 3.79 -25.91 -2.48
CA GLY A 247 4.80 -26.27 -3.48
C GLY A 247 5.23 -25.15 -4.42
N LEU A 248 4.83 -23.89 -4.15
CA LEU A 248 5.19 -22.74 -4.96
C LEU A 248 5.86 -21.62 -4.11
N PRO A 249 7.08 -21.88 -3.58
CA PRO A 249 7.71 -20.99 -2.58
C PRO A 249 8.03 -19.59 -3.08
N GLY A 250 8.14 -19.38 -4.40
CA GLY A 250 8.35 -18.06 -5.01
C GLY A 250 7.09 -17.18 -5.07
N LEU A 251 5.90 -17.73 -4.81
CA LEU A 251 4.65 -16.98 -4.85
C LEU A 251 4.33 -16.38 -3.47
N VAL A 252 5.16 -15.44 -3.04
CA VAL A 252 4.92 -14.65 -1.82
C VAL A 252 4.65 -13.21 -2.25
N VAL A 253 3.43 -12.75 -2.05
CA VAL A 253 2.97 -11.41 -2.43
C VAL A 253 2.31 -10.75 -1.24
N THR A 254 2.90 -9.66 -0.80
CA THR A 254 2.37 -8.80 0.26
C THR A 254 2.02 -7.45 -0.35
N ALA A 255 0.80 -7.00 -0.18
CA ALA A 255 0.42 -5.63 -0.53
C ALA A 255 0.40 -4.79 0.76
N SER A 256 1.47 -4.08 1.01
CA SER A 256 1.58 -3.19 2.18
C SER A 256 0.85 -1.88 1.93
N LEU A 257 0.07 -1.43 2.91
CA LEU A 257 -0.62 -0.15 2.93
C LEU A 257 -0.13 0.65 4.13
N GLY A 258 0.13 1.92 3.90
CA GLY A 258 0.68 2.78 4.96
C GLY A 258 0.69 4.26 4.56
N LEU A 259 1.33 5.04 5.37
CA LEU A 259 1.38 6.49 5.26
C LEU A 259 2.70 6.94 4.65
N LEU A 260 2.60 7.90 3.74
CA LEU A 260 3.75 8.57 3.14
C LEU A 260 3.55 10.09 3.21
N ALA A 261 4.66 10.82 3.31
CA ALA A 261 4.70 12.27 3.24
C ALA A 261 5.43 12.73 1.97
N PRO A 262 5.29 14.00 1.53
CA PRO A 262 6.18 14.59 0.54
C PRO A 262 7.64 14.47 0.98
N ALA A 263 8.55 14.20 0.03
CA ALA A 263 9.97 14.11 0.33
C ALA A 263 10.52 15.41 0.94
N GLY A 264 11.40 15.27 1.94
CA GLY A 264 11.94 16.39 2.70
C GLY A 264 11.06 16.87 3.85
N THR A 265 9.99 16.14 4.19
CA THR A 265 9.24 16.40 5.42
C THR A 265 10.15 16.22 6.64
N PRO A 266 10.18 17.17 7.60
CA PRO A 266 11.05 17.08 8.75
C PRO A 266 10.90 15.75 9.50
N ILE A 267 12.03 15.10 9.80
CA ILE A 267 12.04 13.77 10.43
C ILE A 267 11.27 13.74 11.76
N VAL A 268 11.27 14.84 12.51
CA VAL A 268 10.52 14.96 13.76
C VAL A 268 9.01 14.82 13.52
N ILE A 269 8.50 15.36 12.41
CA ILE A 269 7.08 15.24 12.02
C ILE A 269 6.77 13.82 11.58
N ILE A 270 7.63 13.23 10.75
CA ILE A 270 7.51 11.83 10.32
C ILE A 270 7.44 10.90 11.53
N GLU A 271 8.36 11.04 12.47
CA GLU A 271 8.40 10.21 13.68
C GLU A 271 7.19 10.44 14.59
N GLN A 272 6.69 11.67 14.69
CA GLN A 272 5.50 11.97 15.49
C GLN A 272 4.26 11.25 14.93
N ILE A 273 4.05 11.29 13.60
CA ILE A 273 2.94 10.57 12.95
C ILE A 273 3.14 9.06 13.07
N ALA A 274 4.37 8.56 12.86
CA ALA A 274 4.70 7.15 12.99
C ALA A 274 4.43 6.64 14.42
N GLN A 275 4.81 7.40 15.46
CA GLN A 275 4.55 7.03 16.85
C GLN A 275 3.05 7.01 17.16
N ALA A 276 2.28 8.00 16.70
CA ALA A 276 0.83 8.01 16.84
C ALA A 276 0.20 6.81 16.16
N THR A 277 0.66 6.46 14.96
CA THR A 277 0.20 5.28 14.21
C THR A 277 0.50 3.98 14.98
N ARG A 278 1.72 3.81 15.52
CA ARG A 278 2.07 2.64 16.32
C ARG A 278 1.20 2.49 17.58
N LYS A 279 0.86 3.61 18.24
CA LYS A 279 -0.05 3.56 19.40
C LYS A 279 -1.43 2.99 19.04
N VAL A 280 -1.99 3.41 17.91
CA VAL A 280 -3.27 2.89 17.41
C VAL A 280 -3.15 1.42 17.01
N LEU A 281 -2.06 1.05 16.34
CA LEU A 281 -1.81 -0.34 15.95
C LEU A 281 -1.57 -1.28 17.14
N ALA A 282 -1.23 -0.77 18.32
CA ALA A 282 -1.13 -1.54 19.55
C ALA A 282 -2.49 -1.83 20.21
N GLU A 283 -3.57 -1.16 19.77
CA GLU A 283 -4.91 -1.39 20.32
C GLU A 283 -5.52 -2.67 19.75
N GLU A 284 -5.83 -3.65 20.57
CA GLU A 284 -6.44 -4.93 20.17
C GLU A 284 -7.72 -4.74 19.34
N ASN A 285 -8.60 -3.85 19.76
CA ASN A 285 -9.84 -3.56 19.02
C ASN A 285 -9.58 -3.03 17.61
N TYR A 286 -8.50 -2.24 17.41
CA TYR A 286 -8.15 -1.75 16.09
C TYR A 286 -7.57 -2.87 15.22
N GLN A 287 -6.75 -3.73 15.80
CA GLN A 287 -6.22 -4.91 15.11
C GLN A 287 -7.37 -5.86 14.69
N HIS A 288 -8.32 -6.13 15.59
CA HIS A 288 -9.48 -6.94 15.25
C HIS A 288 -10.30 -6.36 14.10
N MET A 289 -10.57 -5.05 14.11
CA MET A 289 -11.28 -4.37 13.03
C MET A 289 -10.53 -4.52 11.68
N LEU A 290 -9.20 -4.40 11.68
CA LEU A 290 -8.40 -4.62 10.48
C LEU A 290 -8.53 -6.06 9.98
N MET A 291 -8.40 -7.06 10.87
CA MET A 291 -8.51 -8.48 10.52
C MET A 291 -9.91 -8.85 9.99
N GLU A 292 -10.97 -8.30 10.56
CA GLU A 292 -12.34 -8.48 10.06
C GLU A 292 -12.55 -7.95 8.66
N THR A 293 -11.79 -6.93 8.26
CA THR A 293 -11.84 -6.36 6.92
C THR A 293 -10.85 -7.01 5.93
N GLY A 294 -10.09 -8.03 6.39
CA GLY A 294 -9.15 -8.80 5.56
C GLY A 294 -7.76 -8.20 5.49
N PHE A 295 -7.40 -7.35 6.45
CA PHE A 295 -6.05 -6.81 6.59
C PHE A 295 -5.34 -7.41 7.79
N GLU A 296 -4.05 -7.71 7.65
CA GLU A 296 -3.20 -8.04 8.79
C GLU A 296 -2.47 -6.78 9.29
N PRO A 297 -2.62 -6.41 10.57
CA PRO A 297 -1.98 -5.23 11.14
C PRO A 297 -0.45 -5.39 11.18
N ILE A 298 0.29 -4.32 10.84
CA ILE A 298 1.75 -4.27 10.94
C ILE A 298 2.13 -3.45 12.17
N THR A 299 2.24 -4.11 13.31
CA THR A 299 2.41 -3.45 14.62
C THR A 299 3.82 -2.95 14.90
N ASP A 300 4.84 -3.44 14.18
CA ASP A 300 6.25 -3.13 14.39
C ASP A 300 6.84 -2.22 13.29
N SER A 301 5.99 -1.50 12.57
CA SER A 301 6.39 -0.63 11.47
C SER A 301 7.20 0.58 11.95
N THR A 302 8.24 0.88 11.18
CA THR A 302 9.03 2.12 11.26
C THR A 302 9.15 2.72 9.87
N PRO A 303 9.50 4.01 9.73
CA PRO A 303 9.74 4.61 8.43
C PRO A 303 10.73 3.81 7.58
N GLU A 304 11.81 3.32 8.20
CA GLU A 304 12.83 2.54 7.50
C GLU A 304 12.31 1.15 7.09
N LYS A 305 11.62 0.41 7.96
CA LYS A 305 11.03 -0.88 7.61
C LYS A 305 10.04 -0.74 6.46
N PHE A 306 9.24 0.32 6.44
CA PHE A 306 8.28 0.55 5.36
C PHE A 306 9.00 0.93 4.05
N ARG A 307 10.08 1.71 4.11
CA ARG A 307 10.94 2.01 2.94
C ARG A 307 11.50 0.73 2.32
N LEU A 308 12.06 -0.15 3.16
CA LEU A 308 12.60 -1.43 2.71
C LEU A 308 11.52 -2.34 2.10
N SER A 309 10.33 -2.38 2.68
CA SER A 309 9.20 -3.13 2.13
C SER A 309 8.81 -2.63 0.74
N LEU A 310 8.66 -1.33 0.55
CA LEU A 310 8.31 -0.75 -0.76
C LEU A 310 9.41 -1.00 -1.81
N ALA A 311 10.67 -0.94 -1.42
CA ALA A 311 11.79 -1.28 -2.31
C ALA A 311 11.79 -2.76 -2.70
N ALA A 312 11.49 -3.66 -1.75
CA ALA A 312 11.36 -5.10 -2.01
C ALA A 312 10.19 -5.39 -2.96
N ASP A 313 9.07 -4.67 -2.83
CA ASP A 313 7.93 -4.79 -3.75
C ASP A 313 8.32 -4.42 -5.18
N VAL A 314 9.01 -3.31 -5.39
CA VAL A 314 9.50 -2.90 -6.72
C VAL A 314 10.45 -3.95 -7.29
N ALA A 315 11.36 -4.51 -6.47
CA ALA A 315 12.28 -5.56 -6.88
C ALA A 315 11.55 -6.85 -7.28
N LEU A 316 10.54 -7.26 -6.50
CA LEU A 316 9.71 -8.44 -6.79
C LEU A 316 9.00 -8.33 -8.15
N TRP A 317 8.39 -7.16 -8.41
CA TRP A 317 7.56 -6.97 -9.60
C TRP A 317 8.35 -6.64 -10.87
N THR A 318 9.59 -6.17 -10.76
CA THR A 318 10.43 -5.79 -11.91
C THR A 318 10.56 -6.93 -12.94
N PRO A 319 10.94 -8.17 -12.60
CA PRO A 319 11.04 -9.25 -13.59
C PRO A 319 9.69 -9.61 -14.21
N VAL A 320 8.61 -9.60 -13.44
CA VAL A 320 7.25 -9.90 -13.94
C VAL A 320 6.82 -8.87 -14.98
N VAL A 321 6.92 -7.57 -14.64
CA VAL A 321 6.53 -6.48 -15.55
C VAL A 321 7.36 -6.48 -16.82
N LYS A 322 8.67 -6.76 -16.72
CA LYS A 322 9.56 -6.89 -17.88
C LYS A 322 9.18 -8.06 -18.78
N ALA A 323 8.92 -9.23 -18.20
CA ALA A 323 8.56 -10.44 -18.97
C ALA A 323 7.23 -10.24 -19.72
N LEU A 324 6.30 -9.51 -19.13
CA LEU A 324 4.99 -9.21 -19.74
C LEU A 324 5.02 -8.03 -20.70
N ALA A 325 6.13 -7.29 -20.78
CA ALA A 325 6.24 -6.02 -21.51
C ALA A 325 5.11 -5.02 -21.19
N LEU A 326 4.62 -5.07 -19.94
CA LEU A 326 3.46 -4.28 -19.51
C LEU A 326 3.81 -2.80 -19.43
N LYS A 327 2.94 -1.99 -20.05
CA LYS A 327 2.87 -0.55 -19.84
C LYS A 327 1.40 -0.14 -19.72
N ILE A 328 1.15 0.81 -18.84
CA ILE A 328 -0.17 1.44 -18.66
C ILE A 328 0.02 2.95 -18.72
N ASP A 329 -0.76 3.62 -19.53
CA ASP A 329 -0.74 5.07 -19.71
C ASP A 329 -1.90 5.74 -18.96
#